data_e4cd740ad03d28047fa5a31f30385253
#
_entry.id   e4cd740ad03d28047fa5a31f30385253
#
_cell.length_a   1.000
_cell.length_b   1.000
_cell.length_c   1.000
_cell.angle_alpha   90.00
_cell.angle_beta   90.00
_cell.angle_gamma   90.00
#
_symmetry.space_group_name_H-M   'P 1'
#
loop_
_entity.id
_entity.type
_entity.pdbx_description
1 polymer ?
#
loop_
_entity_poly.entity_id
_entity_poly.type
_entity_poly.pdbx_seq_one_letter_code
_entity_poly.pdbx_strand_id
1 'polypeptide(L)'
;ELVIKEIENSKYDQYNRNITKNFFGESINTIDLKNINHTYDINSHPVLKNINVTFDAKKIIGLFGESGAGKSTLINILMCLINPTSGQIMINGKDGPSNRSSYFPYIGYVPQDIYLFEGSLKSNIALGENDEEIDFKRLDEVIELCELKEFVERLPNKENFNITADATNISGGQ
;
A
#
# COMPACT_ATOMS: atom_id res chain seq x y z
N GLU A 1 -15.01 6.81 -17.28
CA GLU A 1 -14.07 7.91 -17.04
C GLU A 1 -13.44 7.74 -15.65
N LEU A 2 -12.13 7.94 -15.56
CA LEU A 2 -11.37 7.86 -14.30
C LEU A 2 -11.36 9.23 -13.64
N VAL A 3 -11.86 9.32 -12.41
CA VAL A 3 -11.86 10.56 -11.63
C VAL A 3 -10.97 10.40 -10.41
N ILE A 4 -10.02 11.31 -10.26
CA ILE A 4 -9.12 11.38 -9.10
C ILE A 4 -9.56 12.59 -8.27
N LYS A 5 -9.88 12.35 -7.01
CA LYS A 5 -10.28 13.41 -6.06
C LYS A 5 -9.41 13.36 -4.83
N GLU A 6 -8.98 14.53 -4.40
CA GLU A 6 -8.36 14.73 -3.11
C GLU A 6 -9.43 14.74 -2.02
N ILE A 7 -9.18 14.05 -0.92
CA ILE A 7 -10.06 13.98 0.24
C ILE A 7 -9.39 14.76 1.38
N GLU A 8 -10.00 15.87 1.78
CA GLU A 8 -9.55 16.60 2.96
C GLU A 8 -9.96 15.84 4.23
N ASN A 9 -8.98 15.35 4.99
CA ASN A 9 -9.26 14.73 6.28
C ASN A 9 -8.14 14.96 7.30
N SER A 10 -8.53 15.62 8.38
CA SER A 10 -7.66 16.14 9.42
C SER A 10 -7.14 15.11 10.46
N LYS A 11 -7.62 13.88 10.44
CA LYS A 11 -7.24 12.86 11.46
C LYS A 11 -5.93 12.14 11.20
N TYR A 12 -5.40 12.15 9.97
CA TYR A 12 -4.21 11.39 9.59
C TYR A 12 -2.88 12.10 9.85
N ASP A 13 -2.88 13.38 10.17
CA ASP A 13 -1.63 14.14 10.42
C ASP A 13 -0.85 13.68 11.67
N GLN A 14 -1.48 12.90 12.55
CA GLN A 14 -0.82 12.45 13.77
C GLN A 14 0.05 11.20 13.60
N TYR A 15 -0.19 10.37 12.57
CA TYR A 15 0.49 9.08 12.40
C TYR A 15 1.77 9.14 11.56
N ASN A 16 2.00 10.22 10.84
CA ASN A 16 3.12 10.33 9.89
C ASN A 16 4.49 10.66 10.51
N ARG A 17 4.67 10.61 11.85
CA ARG A 17 5.86 11.20 12.48
C ARG A 17 7.09 10.30 12.56
N ASN A 18 7.04 9.01 12.29
CA ASN A 18 8.18 8.12 12.60
C ASN A 18 8.62 7.12 11.52
N ILE A 19 8.09 7.18 10.30
CA ILE A 19 8.60 6.33 9.21
C ILE A 19 9.69 7.09 8.47
N THR A 20 10.85 7.18 9.06
CA THR A 20 12.02 7.77 8.44
C THR A 20 13.22 6.84 8.55
N LYS A 21 13.40 5.95 7.59
CA LYS A 21 14.76 5.58 7.16
C LYS A 21 14.83 5.75 5.65
N ASN A 22 15.42 6.85 5.29
CA ASN A 22 15.56 7.40 3.96
C ASN A 22 16.36 6.51 3.02
N PHE A 23 15.70 5.83 2.09
CA PHE A 23 16.39 5.23 0.95
C PHE A 23 16.76 6.29 -0.09
N PHE A 24 15.94 7.35 -0.23
CA PHE A 24 16.21 8.50 -1.11
C PHE A 24 16.86 9.69 -0.37
N GLY A 25 17.22 9.54 0.91
CA GLY A 25 17.73 10.65 1.72
C GLY A 25 16.68 11.71 2.11
N GLU A 26 15.46 11.60 1.54
CA GLU A 26 14.36 12.54 1.74
C GLU A 26 13.03 11.77 1.85
N SER A 27 12.07 12.30 2.60
CA SER A 27 10.70 11.78 2.60
C SER A 27 10.07 11.97 1.23
N ILE A 28 9.20 11.02 0.81
CA ILE A 28 8.39 11.23 -0.39
C ILE A 28 7.35 12.31 -0.07
N ASN A 29 7.38 13.40 -0.82
CA ASN A 29 6.42 14.50 -0.71
C ASN A 29 5.42 14.48 -1.87
N THR A 30 5.89 14.22 -3.09
CA THR A 30 5.05 14.17 -4.28
C THR A 30 5.40 12.99 -5.17
N ILE A 31 4.39 12.47 -5.84
CA ILE A 31 4.52 11.51 -6.93
C ILE A 31 3.80 12.10 -8.13
N ASP A 32 4.53 12.37 -9.21
CA ASP A 32 3.97 12.92 -10.43
C ASP A 32 3.91 11.84 -11.52
N LEU A 33 2.75 11.66 -12.10
CA LEU A 33 2.56 10.90 -13.32
C LEU A 33 2.50 11.85 -14.50
N LYS A 34 3.35 11.67 -15.50
CA LYS A 34 3.42 12.51 -16.70
C LYS A 34 3.19 11.68 -17.95
N ASN A 35 2.11 12.02 -18.67
CA ASN A 35 1.73 11.38 -19.93
C ASN A 35 1.68 9.85 -19.87
N ILE A 36 1.21 9.30 -18.73
CA ILE A 36 1.16 7.86 -18.53
C ILE A 36 0.12 7.25 -19.47
N ASN A 37 0.60 6.30 -20.28
CA ASN A 37 -0.23 5.40 -21.08
C ASN A 37 0.08 3.97 -20.67
N HIS A 38 -0.92 3.11 -20.66
CA HIS A 38 -0.73 1.69 -20.41
C HIS A 38 -1.68 0.83 -21.22
N THR A 39 -1.11 -0.23 -21.79
CA THR A 39 -1.80 -1.26 -22.55
C THR A 39 -1.23 -2.60 -22.10
N TYR A 40 -2.07 -3.57 -21.77
CA TYR A 40 -1.61 -4.91 -21.36
C TYR A 40 -1.07 -5.70 -22.54
N ASP A 41 -1.77 -5.63 -23.68
CA ASP A 41 -1.37 -6.29 -24.91
C ASP A 41 -1.22 -5.28 -26.06
N ILE A 42 -0.23 -5.46 -26.91
CA ILE A 42 0.11 -4.54 -28.00
C ILE A 42 -1.09 -4.26 -28.92
N ASN A 43 -1.99 -5.25 -29.07
CA ASN A 43 -3.17 -5.16 -29.94
C ASN A 43 -4.46 -4.76 -29.19
N SER A 44 -4.40 -4.49 -27.89
CA SER A 44 -5.56 -4.14 -27.08
C SER A 44 -5.75 -2.62 -27.00
N HIS A 45 -6.96 -2.19 -26.63
CA HIS A 45 -7.20 -0.79 -26.35
C HIS A 45 -6.44 -0.34 -25.10
N PRO A 46 -5.84 0.87 -25.10
CA PRO A 46 -5.16 1.41 -23.91
C PRO A 46 -6.12 1.52 -22.73
N VAL A 47 -5.69 0.94 -21.60
CA VAL A 47 -6.42 1.02 -20.32
C VAL A 47 -6.23 2.39 -19.67
N LEU A 48 -5.03 2.96 -19.78
CA LEU A 48 -4.75 4.33 -19.35
C LEU A 48 -4.30 5.14 -20.57
N LYS A 49 -4.83 6.36 -20.69
CA LYS A 49 -4.54 7.26 -21.80
C LYS A 49 -4.15 8.64 -21.27
N ASN A 50 -2.91 9.03 -21.51
CA ASN A 50 -2.38 10.35 -21.22
C ASN A 50 -2.71 10.85 -19.82
N ILE A 51 -2.51 10.01 -18.81
CA ILE A 51 -2.77 10.38 -17.42
C ILE A 51 -1.68 11.33 -16.93
N ASN A 52 -2.11 12.48 -16.47
CA ASN A 52 -1.27 13.51 -15.88
C ASN A 52 -1.87 13.89 -14.53
N VAL A 53 -1.15 13.58 -13.45
CA VAL A 53 -1.62 13.83 -12.08
C VAL A 53 -0.46 13.88 -11.12
N THR A 54 -0.56 14.75 -10.11
CA THR A 54 0.34 14.82 -8.97
C THR A 54 -0.38 14.31 -7.72
N PHE A 55 0.25 13.38 -7.03
CA PHE A 55 -0.16 12.88 -5.73
C PHE A 55 0.71 13.51 -4.64
N ASP A 56 0.08 14.17 -3.69
CA ASP A 56 0.73 14.68 -2.49
C ASP A 56 0.73 13.58 -1.43
N ALA A 57 1.90 13.18 -0.96
CA ALA A 57 2.06 12.09 0.02
C ALA A 57 1.43 12.38 1.40
N LYS A 58 1.07 13.63 1.68
CA LYS A 58 0.44 14.03 2.94
C LYS A 58 -1.09 14.09 2.87
N LYS A 59 -1.66 13.66 1.74
CA LYS A 59 -3.10 13.78 1.50
C LYS A 59 -3.74 12.42 1.27
N ILE A 60 -5.00 12.29 1.68
CA ILE A 60 -5.83 11.15 1.31
C ILE A 60 -6.42 11.43 -0.06
N ILE A 61 -6.21 10.51 -0.99
CA ILE A 61 -6.63 10.66 -2.37
C ILE A 61 -7.63 9.55 -2.69
N GLY A 62 -8.84 9.94 -3.12
CA GLY A 62 -9.86 9.00 -3.59
C GLY A 62 -9.76 8.80 -5.10
N LEU A 63 -9.75 7.53 -5.53
CA LEU A 63 -9.76 7.13 -6.93
C LEU A 63 -11.14 6.53 -7.28
N PHE A 64 -11.92 7.25 -8.10
CA PHE A 64 -13.28 6.88 -8.46
C PHE A 64 -13.39 6.61 -9.97
N GLY A 65 -14.32 5.74 -10.34
CA GLY A 65 -14.61 5.40 -11.73
C GLY A 65 -15.35 4.08 -11.85
N GLU A 66 -15.91 3.81 -13.00
CA GLU A 66 -16.61 2.57 -13.31
C GLU A 66 -15.68 1.33 -13.21
N SER A 67 -16.27 0.14 -13.15
CA SER A 67 -15.49 -1.10 -13.28
C SER A 67 -14.77 -1.10 -14.62
N GLY A 68 -13.50 -1.47 -14.65
CA GLY A 68 -12.68 -1.45 -15.87
C GLY A 68 -12.10 -0.08 -16.26
N ALA A 69 -12.36 1.01 -15.51
CA ALA A 69 -11.81 2.34 -15.82
C ALA A 69 -10.29 2.48 -15.62
N GLY A 70 -9.58 1.41 -15.25
CA GLY A 70 -8.13 1.42 -15.07
C GLY A 70 -7.63 1.78 -13.67
N LYS A 71 -8.52 1.85 -12.66
CA LYS A 71 -8.14 2.20 -11.28
C LYS A 71 -7.02 1.32 -10.70
N SER A 72 -7.21 0.01 -10.76
CA SER A 72 -6.20 -0.95 -10.26
C SER A 72 -4.90 -0.89 -11.08
N THR A 73 -5.00 -0.66 -12.39
CA THR A 73 -3.85 -0.46 -13.26
C THR A 73 -3.05 0.77 -12.85
N LEU A 74 -3.74 1.89 -12.56
CA LEU A 74 -3.10 3.12 -12.10
C LEU A 74 -2.41 2.92 -10.75
N ILE A 75 -3.06 2.24 -9.79
CA ILE A 75 -2.47 1.91 -8.50
C ILE A 75 -1.23 1.03 -8.67
N ASN A 76 -1.29 0.00 -9.51
CA ASN A 76 -0.16 -0.88 -9.77
C ASN A 76 1.03 -0.12 -10.39
N ILE A 77 0.77 0.86 -11.25
CA ILE A 77 1.81 1.74 -11.80
C ILE A 77 2.38 2.65 -10.72
N LEU A 78 1.54 3.26 -9.88
CA LEU A 78 1.98 4.10 -8.74
C LEU A 78 2.86 3.32 -7.77
N MET A 79 2.54 2.06 -7.51
CA MET A 79 3.34 1.17 -6.68
C MET A 79 4.57 0.59 -7.38
N CYS A 80 4.81 0.98 -8.63
CA CYS A 80 5.88 0.41 -9.47
C CYS A 80 5.81 -1.13 -9.62
N LEU A 81 4.64 -1.74 -9.45
CA LEU A 81 4.44 -3.18 -9.69
C LEU A 81 4.43 -3.51 -11.18
N ILE A 82 3.89 -2.60 -12.01
CA ILE A 82 3.94 -2.68 -13.46
C ILE A 82 4.52 -1.39 -14.05
N ASN A 83 5.14 -1.49 -15.22
CA ASN A 83 5.60 -0.31 -15.94
C ASN A 83 4.48 0.26 -16.81
N PRO A 84 4.37 1.58 -16.95
CA PRO A 84 3.56 2.16 -18.01
C PRO A 84 4.16 1.79 -19.39
N THR A 85 3.33 1.71 -20.42
CA THR A 85 3.79 1.53 -21.80
C THR A 85 4.54 2.76 -22.29
N SER A 86 4.14 3.95 -21.85
CA SER A 86 4.84 5.21 -22.08
C SER A 86 4.49 6.23 -21.01
N GLY A 87 5.28 7.30 -20.93
CA GLY A 87 5.17 8.31 -19.90
C GLY A 87 6.22 8.13 -18.81
N GLN A 88 6.16 8.94 -17.78
CA GLN A 88 7.19 9.03 -16.74
C GLN A 88 6.56 9.17 -15.36
N ILE A 89 7.13 8.45 -14.39
CA ILE A 89 6.83 8.61 -12.97
C ILE A 89 7.96 9.42 -12.36
N MET A 90 7.63 10.49 -11.66
CA MET A 90 8.61 11.30 -10.94
C MET A 90 8.28 11.29 -9.44
N ILE A 91 9.31 11.25 -8.61
CA ILE A 91 9.20 11.32 -7.16
C ILE A 91 9.99 12.53 -6.69
N ASN A 92 9.33 13.46 -5.97
CA ASN A 92 9.92 14.73 -5.55
C ASN A 92 10.57 15.50 -6.71
N GLY A 93 9.95 15.45 -7.91
CA GLY A 93 10.47 16.11 -9.11
C GLY A 93 11.68 15.43 -9.77
N LYS A 94 12.14 14.29 -9.26
CA LYS A 94 13.23 13.47 -9.84
C LYS A 94 12.64 12.25 -10.53
N ASP A 95 13.35 11.71 -11.51
CA ASP A 95 12.93 10.47 -12.17
C ASP A 95 12.69 9.37 -11.15
N GLY A 96 11.58 8.66 -11.34
CA GLY A 96 11.21 7.54 -10.49
C GLY A 96 12.29 6.45 -10.49
N PRO A 97 12.23 5.52 -9.53
CA PRO A 97 13.30 4.56 -9.31
C PRO A 97 13.50 3.66 -10.53
N SER A 98 14.70 3.65 -11.07
CA SER A 98 15.13 2.68 -12.07
C SER A 98 15.15 1.24 -11.51
N ASN A 99 15.29 1.10 -10.18
CA ASN A 99 15.19 -0.16 -9.46
C ASN A 99 13.95 -0.14 -8.56
N ARG A 100 12.94 -0.95 -8.89
CA ARG A 100 11.67 -1.07 -8.13
C ARG A 100 11.86 -1.46 -6.67
N SER A 101 12.81 -2.34 -6.38
CA SER A 101 13.07 -2.81 -5.01
C SER A 101 13.44 -1.68 -4.06
N SER A 102 14.00 -0.58 -4.58
CA SER A 102 14.32 0.60 -3.79
C SER A 102 13.11 1.42 -3.35
N TYR A 103 11.97 1.22 -4.01
CA TYR A 103 10.73 1.95 -3.74
C TYR A 103 9.80 1.19 -2.77
N PHE A 104 9.84 -0.14 -2.76
CA PHE A 104 8.96 -0.96 -1.95
C PHE A 104 8.97 -0.65 -0.44
N PRO A 105 10.10 -0.29 0.20
CA PRO A 105 10.10 0.08 1.62
C PRO A 105 9.23 1.30 1.98
N TYR A 106 8.81 2.08 0.98
CA TYR A 106 7.95 3.26 1.18
C TYR A 106 6.48 3.00 0.89
N ILE A 107 6.11 1.79 0.51
CA ILE A 107 4.74 1.44 0.11
C ILE A 107 4.16 0.45 1.10
N GLY A 108 3.02 0.80 1.70
CA GLY A 108 2.12 -0.17 2.33
C GLY A 108 0.96 -0.43 1.38
N TYR A 109 0.72 -1.69 1.04
CA TYR A 109 -0.37 -2.09 0.16
C TYR A 109 -1.35 -3.00 0.88
N VAL A 110 -2.61 -2.59 0.91
CA VAL A 110 -3.72 -3.41 1.38
C VAL A 110 -4.55 -3.81 0.17
N PRO A 111 -4.48 -5.07 -0.29
CA PRO A 111 -5.26 -5.53 -1.43
C PRO A 111 -6.75 -5.69 -1.10
N GLN A 112 -7.58 -5.77 -2.13
CA GLN A 112 -9.01 -6.04 -1.99
C GLN A 112 -9.24 -7.47 -1.46
N ASP A 113 -8.51 -8.44 -1.98
CA ASP A 113 -8.51 -9.82 -1.52
C ASP A 113 -7.33 -10.01 -0.58
N ILE A 114 -7.62 -10.11 0.71
CA ILE A 114 -6.60 -10.27 1.77
C ILE A 114 -6.20 -11.74 1.83
N TYR A 115 -4.92 -11.99 1.88
CA TYR A 115 -4.38 -13.32 2.08
C TYR A 115 -3.69 -13.41 3.44
N LEU A 116 -4.13 -14.37 4.26
CA LEU A 116 -3.51 -14.72 5.53
C LEU A 116 -2.84 -16.09 5.41
N PHE A 117 -1.69 -16.23 6.05
CA PHE A 117 -0.96 -17.49 6.09
C PHE A 117 -1.38 -18.31 7.32
N GLU A 118 -1.38 -19.63 7.19
CA GLU A 118 -1.49 -20.52 8.34
C GLU A 118 -0.33 -20.26 9.30
N GLY A 119 -0.64 -19.95 10.56
CA GLY A 119 0.36 -19.62 11.56
C GLY A 119 -0.17 -18.64 12.61
N SER A 120 0.72 -18.11 13.41
CA SER A 120 0.32 -17.15 14.45
C SER A 120 -0.10 -15.79 13.87
N LEU A 121 -0.93 -15.06 14.62
CA LEU A 121 -1.29 -13.68 14.28
C LEU A 121 -0.03 -12.81 14.18
N LYS A 122 0.91 -12.94 15.13
CA LYS A 122 2.17 -12.19 15.11
C LYS A 122 2.99 -12.45 13.85
N SER A 123 3.08 -13.71 13.38
CA SER A 123 3.82 -14.06 12.16
C SER A 123 3.14 -13.51 10.89
N ASN A 124 1.80 -13.35 10.90
CA ASN A 124 1.08 -12.71 9.81
C ASN A 124 1.29 -11.19 9.78
N ILE A 125 1.43 -10.54 10.95
CA ILE A 125 1.71 -9.09 11.06
C ILE A 125 3.17 -8.80 10.73
N ALA A 126 4.11 -9.58 11.30
CA ALA A 126 5.56 -9.44 11.08
C ALA A 126 6.04 -10.39 9.97
N LEU A 127 5.36 -10.34 8.82
CA LEU A 127 5.62 -11.25 7.72
C LEU A 127 7.07 -11.16 7.22
N GLY A 128 7.75 -12.31 7.18
CA GLY A 128 9.13 -12.42 6.73
C GLY A 128 10.16 -12.30 7.85
N GLU A 129 9.75 -12.04 9.09
CA GLU A 129 10.60 -12.10 10.28
C GLU A 129 10.48 -13.49 10.92
N ASN A 130 11.60 -14.00 11.49
CA ASN A 130 11.55 -15.20 12.33
C ASN A 130 10.87 -14.86 13.66
N ASP A 131 10.14 -15.80 14.24
CA ASP A 131 9.39 -15.61 15.50
C ASP A 131 10.26 -15.08 16.64
N GLU A 132 11.55 -15.42 16.66
CA GLU A 132 12.54 -14.99 17.68
C GLU A 132 13.05 -13.56 17.44
N GLU A 133 12.89 -13.04 16.22
CA GLU A 133 13.38 -11.72 15.79
C GLU A 133 12.28 -10.65 15.82
N ILE A 134 11.01 -11.03 16.08
CA ILE A 134 9.88 -10.12 16.12
C ILE A 134 10.06 -9.09 17.22
N ASP A 135 10.07 -7.81 16.86
CA ASP A 135 10.03 -6.69 17.80
C ASP A 135 8.62 -6.54 18.38
N PHE A 136 8.39 -7.12 19.56
CA PHE A 136 7.10 -7.09 20.24
C PHE A 136 6.61 -5.68 20.55
N LYS A 137 7.52 -4.73 20.82
CA LYS A 137 7.12 -3.35 21.04
C LYS A 137 6.51 -2.73 19.79
N ARG A 138 7.16 -2.97 18.64
CA ARG A 138 6.66 -2.53 17.34
C ARG A 138 5.36 -3.24 16.97
N LEU A 139 5.25 -4.53 17.29
CA LEU A 139 4.03 -5.31 17.07
C LEU A 139 2.85 -4.70 17.83
N ASP A 140 3.02 -4.38 19.11
CA ASP A 140 1.99 -3.76 19.94
C ASP A 140 1.60 -2.36 19.41
N GLU A 141 2.58 -1.55 19.01
CA GLU A 141 2.34 -0.24 18.41
C GLU A 141 1.49 -0.36 17.11
N VAL A 142 1.79 -1.35 16.25
CA VAL A 142 1.03 -1.58 15.00
C VAL A 142 -0.38 -2.07 15.28
N ILE A 143 -0.56 -2.99 16.23
CA ILE A 143 -1.88 -3.49 16.66
C ILE A 143 -2.74 -2.33 17.18
N GLU A 144 -2.16 -1.43 17.97
CA GLU A 144 -2.86 -0.25 18.48
C GLU A 144 -3.20 0.75 17.37
N LEU A 145 -2.27 1.01 16.44
CA LEU A 145 -2.47 1.89 15.29
C LEU A 145 -3.60 1.40 14.36
N CYS A 146 -3.72 0.09 14.20
CA CYS A 146 -4.78 -0.53 13.40
C CYS A 146 -6.11 -0.68 14.16
N GLU A 147 -6.21 -0.15 15.39
CA GLU A 147 -7.40 -0.28 16.25
C GLU A 147 -7.80 -1.76 16.54
N LEU A 148 -6.82 -2.67 16.49
CA LEU A 148 -7.04 -4.11 16.70
C LEU A 148 -6.80 -4.57 18.13
N LYS A 149 -6.40 -3.68 19.06
CA LYS A 149 -6.04 -4.05 20.45
C LYS A 149 -7.11 -4.84 21.17
N GLU A 150 -8.34 -4.33 21.18
CA GLU A 150 -9.45 -5.03 21.84
C GLU A 150 -9.76 -6.38 21.19
N PHE A 151 -9.62 -6.48 19.88
CA PHE A 151 -9.79 -7.75 19.18
C PHE A 151 -8.73 -8.76 19.59
N VAL A 152 -7.46 -8.38 19.59
CA VAL A 152 -6.34 -9.25 19.97
C VAL A 152 -6.44 -9.69 21.43
N GLU A 153 -6.84 -8.79 22.34
CA GLU A 153 -7.01 -9.11 23.78
C GLU A 153 -8.12 -10.15 24.02
N ARG A 154 -9.12 -10.24 23.15
CA ARG A 154 -10.20 -11.25 23.24
C ARG A 154 -9.82 -12.61 22.64
N LEU A 155 -8.75 -12.68 21.86
CA LEU A 155 -8.33 -13.93 21.23
C LEU A 155 -7.68 -14.87 22.26
N PRO A 156 -7.94 -16.19 22.18
CA PRO A 156 -7.14 -17.17 22.90
C PRO A 156 -5.66 -17.01 22.50
N ASN A 157 -4.78 -16.92 23.50
CA ASN A 157 -3.34 -16.73 23.30
C ASN A 157 -2.94 -15.41 22.59
N LYS A 158 -3.85 -14.44 22.44
CA LYS A 158 -3.59 -13.08 21.90
C LYS A 158 -2.82 -13.10 20.57
N GLU A 159 -1.63 -12.47 20.52
CA GLU A 159 -0.78 -12.42 19.33
C GLU A 159 -0.27 -13.79 18.86
N ASN A 160 -0.33 -14.78 19.72
CA ASN A 160 -0.01 -16.19 19.38
C ASN A 160 -1.25 -16.97 18.90
N PHE A 161 -2.39 -16.32 18.70
CA PHE A 161 -3.58 -16.95 18.13
C PHE A 161 -3.26 -17.57 16.77
N ASN A 162 -3.60 -18.86 16.58
CA ASN A 162 -3.32 -19.57 15.35
C ASN A 162 -4.39 -19.31 14.30
N ILE A 163 -3.99 -18.75 13.18
CA ILE A 163 -4.83 -18.56 11.99
C ILE A 163 -4.82 -19.86 11.19
N THR A 164 -6.00 -20.35 10.83
CA THR A 164 -6.15 -21.59 10.06
C THR A 164 -5.86 -21.38 8.58
N ALA A 165 -5.51 -22.45 7.86
CA ALA A 165 -5.13 -22.37 6.44
C ALA A 165 -6.20 -21.72 5.53
N ASP A 166 -7.47 -21.84 5.91
CA ASP A 166 -8.62 -21.23 5.22
C ASP A 166 -8.98 -19.84 5.76
N ALA A 167 -8.25 -19.38 6.79
CA ALA A 167 -8.46 -18.11 7.48
C ALA A 167 -9.93 -17.83 7.91
N THR A 168 -10.75 -18.88 8.07
CA THR A 168 -12.18 -18.74 8.42
C THR A 168 -12.41 -18.27 9.85
N ASN A 169 -11.39 -18.35 10.69
CA ASN A 169 -11.42 -17.95 12.09
C ASN A 169 -11.12 -16.46 12.34
N ILE A 170 -10.91 -15.68 11.26
CA ILE A 170 -10.77 -14.21 11.30
C ILE A 170 -11.68 -13.60 10.23
N SER A 171 -12.33 -12.47 10.52
CA SER A 171 -13.17 -11.79 9.55
C SER A 171 -12.33 -10.96 8.56
N GLY A 172 -12.85 -10.75 7.34
CA GLY A 172 -12.14 -9.95 6.31
C GLY A 172 -11.86 -8.50 6.72
N GLY A 173 -12.58 -7.95 7.71
CA GLY A 173 -12.32 -6.61 8.25
C GLY A 173 -11.23 -6.59 9.33
N GLN A 174 -10.94 -7.74 9.93
CA GLN A 174 -9.88 -7.93 10.94
C GLN A 174 -8.58 -8.34 10.29
#